data_f4da5077dda0ab2915e362bdec624b1c
#
_entry.id   f4da5077dda0ab2915e362bdec624b1c
#
_cell.length_a   1.000
_cell.length_b   1.000
_cell.length_c   1.000
_cell.angle_alpha   90.00
_cell.angle_beta   90.00
_cell.angle_gamma   90.00
#
_symmetry.space_group_name_H-M   'P 1'
#
loop_
_entity.id
_entity.type
_entity.pdbx_description
1 polymer ?
#
loop_
_entity_poly.entity_id
_entity_poly.type
_entity_poly.pdbx_seq_one_letter_code
_entity_poly.pdbx_strand_id
1 'polypeptide(L)'
;MMPAALSSGRKRVVVFISGSGSNMVSLVKACQTADFPAEIACVISDKATAGGLEKARGFGIPTLVFERRTYASKTEHEGAILAALGEIAPDIICLAGYMRLISGDFIAPYEGRIINIHPSLLPLFPGLHTHQRAIDSGMKISGCTVHFVTEGMDEGPTIAQGAVPVLSDDTADTLAARILTVEHQLYPLALKLLAEGKVRMEGGKAVFDKSESKTEYSILVSAS
;
A
#
# COMPACT_ATOMS: atom_id res chain seq x y z
N MET A 1 -3.15 15.39 -25.40
CA MET A 1 -4.27 14.46 -25.70
C MET A 1 -3.71 13.06 -25.58
N MET A 2 -3.93 12.40 -24.44
CA MET A 2 -3.51 11.01 -24.23
C MET A 2 -4.48 10.07 -24.97
N PRO A 3 -3.99 9.01 -25.62
CA PRO A 3 -4.89 8.05 -26.25
C PRO A 3 -5.75 7.37 -25.18
N ALA A 4 -7.05 7.30 -25.41
CA ALA A 4 -7.97 6.53 -24.58
C ALA A 4 -7.54 5.05 -24.65
N ALA A 5 -6.96 4.55 -23.55
CA ALA A 5 -6.65 3.15 -23.42
C ALA A 5 -7.97 2.37 -23.43
N LEU A 6 -8.09 1.40 -24.31
CA LEU A 6 -9.15 0.40 -24.28
C LEU A 6 -9.16 -0.22 -22.88
N SER A 7 -10.28 -0.09 -22.16
CA SER A 7 -10.46 -0.67 -20.83
C SER A 7 -10.22 -2.17 -20.91
N SER A 8 -9.14 -2.64 -20.31
CA SER A 8 -8.76 -4.07 -20.28
C SER A 8 -9.69 -4.91 -19.39
N GLY A 9 -10.70 -4.32 -18.78
CA GLY A 9 -11.51 -4.94 -17.72
C GLY A 9 -10.77 -5.03 -16.38
N ARG A 10 -9.46 -4.64 -16.34
CA ARG A 10 -8.62 -4.65 -15.14
C ARG A 10 -8.81 -3.37 -14.35
N LYS A 11 -8.72 -3.46 -13.02
CA LYS A 11 -8.79 -2.31 -12.13
C LYS A 11 -7.58 -1.39 -12.28
N ARG A 12 -7.81 -0.11 -12.44
CA ARG A 12 -6.77 0.91 -12.57
C ARG A 12 -6.25 1.30 -11.19
N VAL A 13 -4.95 1.13 -10.97
CA VAL A 13 -4.31 1.39 -9.67
C VAL A 13 -3.34 2.55 -9.77
N VAL A 14 -3.42 3.47 -8.81
CA VAL A 14 -2.37 4.48 -8.58
C VAL A 14 -1.61 4.11 -7.32
N VAL A 15 -0.27 4.13 -7.41
CA VAL A 15 0.60 3.81 -6.28
C VAL A 15 1.30 5.07 -5.79
N PHE A 16 1.20 5.35 -4.48
CA PHE A 16 1.87 6.47 -3.82
C PHE A 16 3.14 6.00 -3.12
N ILE A 17 4.23 6.73 -3.30
CA ILE A 17 5.55 6.44 -2.72
C ILE A 17 6.22 7.70 -2.17
N SER A 18 7.15 7.54 -1.21
CA SER A 18 8.05 8.62 -0.76
C SER A 18 9.54 8.23 -0.83
N GLY A 19 9.86 7.00 -1.20
CA GLY A 19 11.23 6.47 -1.10
C GLY A 19 11.63 5.50 -2.20
N SER A 20 12.29 4.40 -1.83
CA SER A 20 12.86 3.41 -2.75
C SER A 20 11.85 2.68 -3.64
N GLY A 21 10.58 2.61 -3.21
CA GLY A 21 9.49 2.00 -3.97
C GLY A 21 9.57 0.47 -4.08
N SER A 22 10.12 -0.24 -3.09
CA SER A 22 10.24 -1.71 -3.14
C SER A 22 8.86 -2.39 -3.21
N ASN A 23 7.93 -1.97 -2.37
CA ASN A 23 6.54 -2.45 -2.40
C ASN A 23 5.83 -2.08 -3.71
N MET A 24 6.06 -0.87 -4.25
CA MET A 24 5.55 -0.49 -5.57
C MET A 24 6.05 -1.45 -6.65
N VAL A 25 7.33 -1.82 -6.63
CA VAL A 25 7.89 -2.80 -7.59
C VAL A 25 7.22 -4.17 -7.47
N SER A 26 6.91 -4.65 -6.26
CA SER A 26 6.21 -5.92 -6.06
C SER A 26 4.79 -5.87 -6.65
N LEU A 27 4.06 -4.76 -6.46
CA LEU A 27 2.75 -4.53 -7.06
C LEU A 27 2.82 -4.50 -8.59
N VAL A 28 3.80 -3.78 -9.16
CA VAL A 28 4.01 -3.71 -10.61
C VAL A 28 4.24 -5.11 -11.20
N LYS A 29 5.15 -5.89 -10.61
CA LYS A 29 5.46 -7.25 -11.08
C LYS A 29 4.22 -8.16 -11.02
N ALA A 30 3.43 -8.08 -9.98
CA ALA A 30 2.18 -8.83 -9.88
C ALA A 30 1.19 -8.41 -10.97
N CYS A 31 1.01 -7.10 -11.18
CA CYS A 31 0.12 -6.56 -12.20
C CYS A 31 0.56 -6.87 -13.65
N GLN A 32 1.82 -7.25 -13.88
CA GLN A 32 2.31 -7.68 -15.19
C GLN A 32 1.92 -9.12 -15.56
N THR A 33 1.46 -9.93 -14.61
CA THR A 33 0.97 -11.28 -14.93
C THR A 33 -0.40 -11.18 -15.62
N ALA A 34 -0.64 -12.08 -16.58
CA ALA A 34 -1.83 -12.02 -17.46
C ALA A 34 -3.14 -12.08 -16.67
N ASP A 35 -3.18 -12.89 -15.61
CA ASP A 35 -4.39 -13.16 -14.83
C ASP A 35 -4.59 -12.20 -13.65
N PHE A 36 -3.74 -11.19 -13.49
CA PHE A 36 -3.90 -10.26 -12.39
C PHE A 36 -5.01 -9.25 -12.69
N PRO A 37 -5.97 -9.04 -11.76
CA PRO A 37 -7.19 -8.26 -12.04
C PRO A 37 -6.99 -6.74 -12.03
N ALA A 38 -5.75 -6.27 -11.92
CA ALA A 38 -5.42 -4.85 -11.85
C ALA A 38 -4.20 -4.48 -12.70
N GLU A 39 -4.08 -3.20 -13.03
CA GLU A 39 -2.93 -2.62 -13.74
C GLU A 39 -2.49 -1.31 -13.07
N ILE A 40 -1.18 -1.03 -13.07
CA ILE A 40 -0.67 0.22 -12.51
C ILE A 40 -0.79 1.33 -13.57
N ALA A 41 -1.69 2.28 -13.32
CA ALA A 41 -1.95 3.40 -14.22
C ALA A 41 -0.95 4.55 -14.03
N CYS A 42 -0.50 4.78 -12.79
CA CYS A 42 0.44 5.85 -12.46
C CYS A 42 1.12 5.60 -11.11
N VAL A 43 2.33 6.13 -10.94
CA VAL A 43 3.01 6.23 -9.65
C VAL A 43 3.14 7.70 -9.27
N ILE A 44 2.70 8.04 -8.06
CA ILE A 44 2.74 9.40 -7.51
C ILE A 44 3.73 9.46 -6.35
N SER A 45 4.55 10.51 -6.31
CA SER A 45 5.47 10.74 -5.17
C SER A 45 5.36 12.17 -4.64
N ASP A 46 5.55 12.31 -3.32
CA ASP A 46 5.73 13.61 -2.64
C ASP A 46 7.19 14.10 -2.67
N LYS A 47 8.10 13.36 -3.32
CA LYS A 47 9.52 13.67 -3.44
C LYS A 47 10.02 13.40 -4.85
N ALA A 48 10.56 14.43 -5.52
CA ALA A 48 11.17 14.29 -6.84
C ALA A 48 12.38 13.33 -6.84
N THR A 49 13.06 13.19 -5.69
CA THR A 49 14.24 12.34 -5.50
C THR A 49 13.91 10.90 -5.09
N ALA A 50 12.63 10.52 -5.03
CA ALA A 50 12.24 9.15 -4.68
C ALA A 50 12.75 8.16 -5.74
N GLY A 51 13.62 7.22 -5.33
CA GLY A 51 14.20 6.21 -6.24
C GLY A 51 13.18 5.29 -6.89
N GLY A 52 11.97 5.18 -6.30
CA GLY A 52 10.86 4.44 -6.89
C GLY A 52 10.35 5.06 -8.20
N LEU A 53 10.49 6.38 -8.40
CA LEU A 53 10.08 7.04 -9.66
C LEU A 53 10.89 6.54 -10.87
N GLU A 54 12.20 6.40 -10.71
CA GLU A 54 13.05 5.86 -11.76
C GLU A 54 12.68 4.41 -12.09
N LYS A 55 12.46 3.60 -11.06
CA LYS A 55 12.01 2.22 -11.23
C LYS A 55 10.66 2.14 -11.97
N ALA A 56 9.69 2.99 -11.62
CA ALA A 56 8.41 3.04 -12.29
C ALA A 56 8.55 3.40 -13.78
N ARG A 57 9.38 4.39 -14.11
CA ARG A 57 9.70 4.76 -15.51
C ARG A 57 10.36 3.61 -16.26
N GLY A 58 11.25 2.84 -15.60
CA GLY A 58 11.88 1.65 -16.16
C GLY A 58 10.86 0.54 -16.53
N PHE A 59 9.70 0.52 -15.87
CA PHE A 59 8.56 -0.34 -16.23
C PHE A 59 7.60 0.29 -17.25
N GLY A 60 7.89 1.49 -17.76
CA GLY A 60 7.00 2.22 -18.68
C GLY A 60 5.78 2.85 -18.02
N ILE A 61 5.77 2.97 -16.68
CA ILE A 61 4.64 3.51 -15.92
C ILE A 61 4.76 5.02 -15.81
N PRO A 62 3.69 5.80 -16.12
CA PRO A 62 3.64 7.24 -15.90
C PRO A 62 3.92 7.61 -14.45
N THR A 63 4.65 8.71 -14.23
CA THR A 63 4.97 9.18 -12.89
C THR A 63 4.59 10.65 -12.72
N LEU A 64 4.05 11.00 -11.57
CA LEU A 64 3.76 12.38 -11.17
C LEU A 64 4.45 12.69 -9.84
N VAL A 65 4.81 13.96 -9.66
CA VAL A 65 5.46 14.44 -8.44
C VAL A 65 4.71 15.65 -7.90
N PHE A 66 4.32 15.57 -6.63
CA PHE A 66 3.67 16.66 -5.89
C PHE A 66 4.46 16.94 -4.62
N GLU A 67 5.49 17.77 -4.70
CA GLU A 67 6.30 18.11 -3.53
C GLU A 67 5.52 19.04 -2.59
N ARG A 68 5.24 18.56 -1.36
CA ARG A 68 4.45 19.31 -0.36
C ARG A 68 4.95 20.74 -0.13
N ARG A 69 6.26 20.97 -0.17
CA ARG A 69 6.89 22.28 0.05
C ARG A 69 6.60 23.31 -1.05
N THR A 70 6.13 22.88 -2.22
CA THR A 70 5.80 23.78 -3.34
C THR A 70 4.37 24.32 -3.26
N TYR A 71 3.59 23.89 -2.28
CA TYR A 71 2.20 24.31 -2.05
C TYR A 71 2.10 25.10 -0.77
N ALA A 72 1.27 26.13 -0.70
CA ALA A 72 1.10 26.99 0.45
C ALA A 72 0.44 26.25 1.64
N SER A 73 -0.43 25.27 1.35
CA SER A 73 -1.14 24.51 2.39
C SER A 73 -1.23 23.01 2.07
N LYS A 74 -1.58 22.19 3.09
CA LYS A 74 -1.90 20.77 2.92
C LYS A 74 -3.09 20.61 1.97
N THR A 75 -4.09 21.46 2.09
CA THR A 75 -5.31 21.45 1.28
C THR A 75 -4.99 21.70 -0.20
N GLU A 76 -4.15 22.68 -0.51
CA GLU A 76 -3.72 22.92 -1.89
C GLU A 76 -2.94 21.74 -2.49
N HIS A 77 -2.02 21.17 -1.72
CA HIS A 77 -1.26 20.00 -2.13
C HIS A 77 -2.17 18.81 -2.42
N GLU A 78 -3.08 18.48 -1.51
CA GLU A 78 -4.03 17.38 -1.67
C GLU A 78 -5.02 17.66 -2.80
N GLY A 79 -5.47 18.91 -2.96
CA GLY A 79 -6.32 19.34 -4.07
C GLY A 79 -5.68 19.13 -5.45
N ALA A 80 -4.38 19.44 -5.58
CA ALA A 80 -3.64 19.19 -6.80
C ALA A 80 -3.53 17.69 -7.11
N ILE A 81 -3.32 16.85 -6.09
CA ILE A 81 -3.29 15.39 -6.26
C ILE A 81 -4.68 14.88 -6.65
N LEU A 82 -5.74 15.35 -5.99
CA LEU A 82 -7.13 14.95 -6.31
C LEU A 82 -7.53 15.32 -7.73
N ALA A 83 -7.11 16.50 -8.23
CA ALA A 83 -7.32 16.89 -9.62
C ALA A 83 -6.66 15.91 -10.59
N ALA A 84 -5.39 15.55 -10.36
CA ALA A 84 -4.69 14.55 -11.17
C ALA A 84 -5.34 13.16 -11.08
N LEU A 85 -5.80 12.74 -9.90
CA LEU A 85 -6.53 11.49 -9.73
C LEU A 85 -7.86 11.50 -10.49
N GLY A 86 -8.53 12.65 -10.58
CA GLY A 86 -9.74 12.82 -11.39
C GLY A 86 -9.50 12.54 -12.88
N GLU A 87 -8.34 12.96 -13.41
CA GLU A 87 -7.94 12.68 -14.80
C GLU A 87 -7.50 11.23 -15.03
N ILE A 88 -6.79 10.65 -14.06
CA ILE A 88 -6.32 9.25 -14.12
C ILE A 88 -7.51 8.29 -13.94
N ALA A 89 -8.51 8.68 -13.15
CA ALA A 89 -9.68 7.87 -12.77
C ALA A 89 -9.29 6.47 -12.23
N PRO A 90 -8.54 6.38 -11.10
CA PRO A 90 -8.19 5.09 -10.53
C PRO A 90 -9.38 4.43 -9.84
N ASP A 91 -9.44 3.11 -9.94
CA ASP A 91 -10.34 2.29 -9.12
C ASP A 91 -9.82 2.13 -7.69
N ILE A 92 -8.48 1.96 -7.55
CA ILE A 92 -7.80 1.66 -6.28
C ILE A 92 -6.57 2.54 -6.15
N ILE A 93 -6.29 2.96 -4.92
CA ILE A 93 -5.05 3.67 -4.53
C ILE A 93 -4.28 2.80 -3.54
N CYS A 94 -2.99 2.58 -3.80
CA CYS A 94 -2.08 1.86 -2.92
C CYS A 94 -1.04 2.82 -2.32
N LEU A 95 -0.98 2.93 -1.00
CA LEU A 95 0.08 3.65 -0.30
C LEU A 95 1.25 2.68 -0.04
N ALA A 96 2.36 2.86 -0.74
CA ALA A 96 3.52 1.96 -0.68
C ALA A 96 4.74 2.70 -0.10
N GLY A 97 4.71 2.95 1.20
CA GLY A 97 5.71 3.78 1.88
C GLY A 97 5.53 5.27 1.58
N TYR A 98 4.30 5.73 1.48
CA TYR A 98 3.96 7.15 1.38
C TYR A 98 3.96 7.78 2.77
N MET A 99 4.89 8.70 3.03
CA MET A 99 5.19 9.24 4.35
C MET A 99 4.36 10.50 4.70
N ARG A 100 3.13 10.57 4.20
CA ARG A 100 2.21 11.69 4.49
C ARG A 100 0.89 11.17 5.03
N LEU A 101 0.40 11.83 6.08
CA LEU A 101 -0.97 11.66 6.52
C LEU A 101 -1.89 12.39 5.53
N ILE A 102 -2.83 11.67 4.98
CA ILE A 102 -3.88 12.20 4.11
C ILE A 102 -5.10 12.62 4.94
N SER A 103 -5.83 13.63 4.45
CA SER A 103 -7.00 14.15 5.18
C SER A 103 -8.25 13.33 4.88
N GLY A 104 -9.29 13.50 5.73
CA GLY A 104 -10.61 12.95 5.49
C GLY A 104 -11.20 13.42 4.15
N ASP A 105 -11.01 14.68 3.79
CA ASP A 105 -11.47 15.25 2.51
C ASP A 105 -10.80 14.56 1.30
N PHE A 106 -9.53 14.16 1.45
CA PHE A 106 -8.83 13.38 0.41
C PHE A 106 -9.37 11.95 0.34
N ILE A 107 -9.65 11.34 1.48
CA ILE A 107 -10.11 9.95 1.57
C ILE A 107 -11.54 9.80 1.04
N ALA A 108 -12.43 10.74 1.35
CA ALA A 108 -13.87 10.64 1.09
C ALA A 108 -14.23 10.22 -0.35
N PRO A 109 -13.64 10.79 -1.44
CA PRO A 109 -13.94 10.35 -2.80
C PRO A 109 -13.48 8.91 -3.12
N TYR A 110 -12.58 8.36 -2.30
CA TYR A 110 -11.96 7.04 -2.48
C TYR A 110 -12.17 6.11 -1.28
N GLU A 111 -13.17 6.38 -0.44
CA GLU A 111 -13.46 5.54 0.72
C GLU A 111 -13.62 4.07 0.32
N GLY A 112 -13.00 3.16 1.05
CA GLY A 112 -12.96 1.73 0.75
C GLY A 112 -12.14 1.34 -0.47
N ARG A 113 -11.43 2.30 -1.10
CA ARG A 113 -10.59 2.08 -2.29
C ARG A 113 -9.12 2.49 -2.10
N ILE A 114 -8.75 2.94 -0.90
CA ILE A 114 -7.36 3.23 -0.52
C ILE A 114 -6.90 2.15 0.43
N ILE A 115 -5.77 1.51 0.12
CA ILE A 115 -5.13 0.54 1.00
C ILE A 115 -3.69 0.94 1.28
N ASN A 116 -3.20 0.59 2.47
CA ASN A 116 -1.83 0.85 2.91
C ASN A 116 -1.18 -0.43 3.40
N ILE A 117 0.14 -0.54 3.25
CA ILE A 117 0.94 -1.56 3.93
C ILE A 117 1.74 -0.91 5.06
N HIS A 118 1.62 -1.48 6.25
CA HIS A 118 2.26 -1.00 7.47
C HIS A 118 3.14 -2.10 8.07
N PRO A 119 4.41 -1.82 8.43
CA PRO A 119 5.36 -2.82 8.87
C PRO A 119 5.22 -3.17 10.37
N SER A 120 4.01 -3.52 10.79
CA SER A 120 3.71 -4.12 12.10
C SER A 120 2.45 -4.97 12.02
N LEU A 121 2.22 -5.79 13.03
CA LEU A 121 0.96 -6.52 13.24
C LEU A 121 -0.05 -5.60 13.93
N LEU A 122 -0.72 -4.74 13.16
CA LEU A 122 -1.74 -3.83 13.70
C LEU A 122 -2.82 -4.62 14.49
N PRO A 123 -3.32 -4.07 15.59
CA PRO A 123 -3.19 -2.69 16.08
C PRO A 123 -1.91 -2.40 16.87
N LEU A 124 -0.96 -3.32 16.93
CA LEU A 124 0.31 -3.10 17.63
C LEU A 124 1.23 -2.20 16.79
N PHE A 125 1.91 -1.26 17.47
CA PHE A 125 2.92 -0.38 16.89
C PHE A 125 2.46 0.42 15.65
N PRO A 126 1.37 1.20 15.72
CA PRO A 126 1.03 2.15 14.68
C PRO A 126 2.12 3.25 14.58
N GLY A 127 2.23 3.93 13.44
CA GLY A 127 3.19 5.01 13.20
C GLY A 127 4.60 4.52 12.88
N LEU A 128 5.61 5.27 13.33
CA LEU A 128 7.01 5.07 12.93
C LEU A 128 7.79 4.14 13.86
N HIS A 129 8.99 3.73 13.40
CA HIS A 129 9.97 2.92 14.15
C HIS A 129 9.45 1.57 14.65
N THR A 130 8.56 0.94 13.92
CA THR A 130 7.85 -0.28 14.30
C THR A 130 8.79 -1.45 14.62
N HIS A 131 9.85 -1.63 13.82
CA HIS A 131 10.84 -2.70 14.00
C HIS A 131 11.57 -2.56 15.34
N GLN A 132 12.11 -1.38 15.62
CA GLN A 132 12.82 -1.14 16.87
C GLN A 132 11.87 -1.29 18.07
N ARG A 133 10.64 -0.75 17.96
CA ARG A 133 9.63 -0.87 19.02
C ARG A 133 9.25 -2.31 19.29
N ALA A 134 9.16 -3.16 18.28
CA ALA A 134 8.89 -4.59 18.45
C ALA A 134 10.04 -5.30 19.18
N ILE A 135 11.29 -5.00 18.81
CA ILE A 135 12.49 -5.53 19.48
C ILE A 135 12.53 -5.08 20.94
N ASP A 136 12.42 -3.77 21.20
CA ASP A 136 12.49 -3.18 22.54
C ASP A 136 11.37 -3.71 23.49
N SER A 137 10.21 -4.06 22.89
CA SER A 137 9.10 -4.66 23.62
C SER A 137 9.27 -6.17 23.87
N GLY A 138 10.38 -6.78 23.45
CA GLY A 138 10.64 -8.19 23.62
C GLY A 138 9.74 -9.11 22.80
N MET A 139 9.10 -8.62 21.73
CA MET A 139 8.26 -9.42 20.86
C MET A 139 9.03 -10.58 20.27
N LYS A 140 8.39 -11.74 20.14
CA LYS A 140 8.95 -12.91 19.46
C LYS A 140 8.43 -13.10 18.05
N ILE A 141 7.36 -12.39 17.71
CA ILE A 141 6.73 -12.35 16.39
C ILE A 141 6.48 -10.88 16.06
N SER A 142 6.83 -10.48 14.85
CA SER A 142 6.49 -9.20 14.25
C SER A 142 5.95 -9.44 12.84
N GLY A 143 5.71 -8.38 12.06
CA GLY A 143 5.20 -8.58 10.71
C GLY A 143 4.71 -7.31 10.06
N CYS A 144 3.79 -7.48 9.12
CA CYS A 144 3.16 -6.38 8.40
C CYS A 144 1.66 -6.58 8.27
N THR A 145 0.96 -5.48 8.01
CA THR A 145 -0.49 -5.45 7.84
C THR A 145 -0.84 -4.67 6.58
N VAL A 146 -1.69 -5.22 5.72
CA VAL A 146 -2.40 -4.44 4.71
C VAL A 146 -3.79 -4.12 5.24
N HIS A 147 -4.16 -2.85 5.19
CA HIS A 147 -5.42 -2.35 5.73
C HIS A 147 -6.03 -1.28 4.82
N PHE A 148 -7.33 -1.10 4.92
CA PHE A 148 -7.99 0.07 4.34
C PHE A 148 -7.53 1.34 5.06
N VAL A 149 -7.44 2.44 4.32
CA VAL A 149 -7.06 3.73 4.89
C VAL A 149 -8.32 4.49 5.31
N THR A 150 -8.30 4.93 6.56
CA THR A 150 -9.27 5.81 7.18
C THR A 150 -8.57 7.08 7.67
N GLU A 151 -9.28 8.04 8.24
CA GLU A 151 -8.70 9.29 8.72
C GLU A 151 -7.71 9.09 9.88
N GLY A 152 -7.91 8.04 10.70
CA GLY A 152 -6.99 7.68 11.78
C GLY A 152 -5.69 7.06 11.26
N MET A 153 -4.59 7.31 11.97
CA MET A 153 -3.27 6.77 11.58
C MET A 153 -3.20 5.27 11.85
N ASP A 154 -3.11 4.47 10.78
CA ASP A 154 -3.00 3.02 10.82
C ASP A 154 -4.14 2.30 11.56
N GLU A 155 -5.34 2.91 11.61
CA GLU A 155 -6.52 2.41 12.34
C GLU A 155 -7.57 1.75 11.45
N GLY A 156 -7.39 1.79 10.16
CA GLY A 156 -8.36 1.24 9.20
C GLY A 156 -8.47 -0.29 9.26
N PRO A 157 -9.59 -0.85 8.76
CA PRO A 157 -9.86 -2.29 8.82
C PRO A 157 -8.80 -3.12 8.12
N THR A 158 -8.30 -4.14 8.80
CA THR A 158 -7.26 -5.07 8.30
C THR A 158 -7.80 -5.97 7.19
N ILE A 159 -7.07 -6.05 6.08
CA ILE A 159 -7.34 -6.96 4.96
C ILE A 159 -6.53 -8.24 5.11
N ALA A 160 -5.23 -8.12 5.38
CA ALA A 160 -4.32 -9.26 5.48
C ALA A 160 -3.15 -8.94 6.41
N GLN A 161 -2.60 -9.96 7.05
CA GLN A 161 -1.40 -9.84 7.88
C GLN A 161 -0.40 -10.93 7.54
N GLY A 162 0.89 -10.57 7.65
CA GLY A 162 1.99 -11.51 7.51
C GLY A 162 2.90 -11.41 8.72
N ALA A 163 3.35 -12.54 9.24
CA ALA A 163 4.14 -12.61 10.45
C ALA A 163 5.51 -13.27 10.20
N VAL A 164 6.51 -12.79 10.92
CA VAL A 164 7.88 -13.29 10.91
C VAL A 164 8.39 -13.43 12.35
N PRO A 165 9.34 -14.34 12.62
CA PRO A 165 9.99 -14.40 13.92
C PRO A 165 10.88 -13.15 14.15
N VAL A 166 10.98 -12.73 15.41
CA VAL A 166 12.00 -11.78 15.89
C VAL A 166 13.11 -12.60 16.54
N LEU A 167 14.30 -12.55 15.96
CA LEU A 167 15.47 -13.30 16.41
C LEU A 167 16.20 -12.56 17.54
N SER A 168 16.98 -13.28 18.32
CA SER A 168 17.65 -12.72 19.50
C SER A 168 18.75 -11.70 19.16
N ASP A 169 19.27 -11.76 17.94
CA ASP A 169 20.34 -10.92 17.41
C ASP A 169 19.82 -9.88 16.38
N ASP A 170 18.50 -9.75 16.25
CA ASP A 170 17.92 -8.78 15.32
C ASP A 170 18.25 -7.34 15.69
N THR A 171 18.65 -6.61 14.69
CA THR A 171 18.57 -5.15 14.64
C THR A 171 17.28 -4.70 13.94
N ALA A 172 16.93 -3.42 14.04
CA ALA A 172 15.79 -2.88 13.29
C ALA A 172 15.91 -3.15 11.78
N ASP A 173 17.12 -3.08 11.23
CA ASP A 173 17.37 -3.29 9.80
C ASP A 173 17.22 -4.75 9.38
N THR A 174 17.72 -5.72 10.18
CA THR A 174 17.57 -7.14 9.86
C THR A 174 16.13 -7.61 9.96
N LEU A 175 15.40 -7.14 10.98
CA LEU A 175 13.97 -7.40 11.10
C LEU A 175 13.17 -6.73 9.97
N ALA A 176 13.51 -5.48 9.60
CA ALA A 176 12.87 -4.78 8.49
C ALA A 176 13.07 -5.53 7.16
N ALA A 177 14.29 -6.00 6.89
CA ALA A 177 14.58 -6.79 5.68
C ALA A 177 13.75 -8.08 5.62
N ARG A 178 13.58 -8.76 6.76
CA ARG A 178 12.77 -9.98 6.86
C ARG A 178 11.29 -9.68 6.66
N ILE A 179 10.76 -8.64 7.29
CA ILE A 179 9.35 -8.20 7.11
C ILE A 179 9.09 -7.81 5.66
N LEU A 180 10.03 -7.11 5.03
CA LEU A 180 9.90 -6.66 3.63
C LEU A 180 9.68 -7.82 2.65
N THR A 181 10.27 -8.99 2.90
CA THR A 181 10.03 -10.17 2.05
C THR A 181 8.59 -10.66 2.11
N VAL A 182 7.95 -10.50 3.26
CA VAL A 182 6.53 -10.83 3.45
C VAL A 182 5.64 -9.74 2.88
N GLU A 183 5.99 -8.47 3.05
CA GLU A 183 5.26 -7.35 2.45
C GLU A 183 5.13 -7.51 0.93
N HIS A 184 6.20 -7.92 0.26
CA HIS A 184 6.23 -8.13 -1.19
C HIS A 184 5.30 -9.25 -1.69
N GLN A 185 4.85 -10.14 -0.81
CA GLN A 185 3.87 -11.18 -1.11
C GLN A 185 2.46 -10.75 -0.68
N LEU A 186 2.37 -10.17 0.51
CA LEU A 186 1.10 -9.81 1.13
C LEU A 186 0.39 -8.66 0.41
N TYR A 187 1.14 -7.65 -0.03
CA TYR A 187 0.54 -6.48 -0.65
C TYR A 187 -0.09 -6.81 -2.02
N PRO A 188 0.57 -7.54 -2.93
CA PRO A 188 -0.08 -8.03 -4.15
C PRO A 188 -1.31 -8.91 -3.88
N LEU A 189 -1.26 -9.77 -2.86
CA LEU A 189 -2.41 -10.60 -2.46
C LEU A 189 -3.61 -9.74 -2.05
N ALA A 190 -3.39 -8.75 -1.17
CA ALA A 190 -4.45 -7.86 -0.72
C ALA A 190 -5.02 -7.00 -1.88
N LEU A 191 -4.16 -6.50 -2.77
CA LEU A 191 -4.59 -5.79 -3.97
C LEU A 191 -5.45 -6.69 -4.88
N LYS A 192 -5.05 -7.95 -5.07
CA LYS A 192 -5.82 -8.92 -5.86
C LYS A 192 -7.21 -9.14 -5.29
N LEU A 193 -7.30 -9.39 -3.98
CA LEU A 193 -8.59 -9.58 -3.29
C LEU A 193 -9.52 -8.38 -3.45
N LEU A 194 -8.98 -7.17 -3.30
CA LEU A 194 -9.76 -5.94 -3.47
C LEU A 194 -10.18 -5.75 -4.94
N ALA A 195 -9.29 -5.98 -5.89
CA ALA A 195 -9.58 -5.81 -7.31
C ALA A 195 -10.61 -6.83 -7.83
N GLU A 196 -10.63 -8.05 -7.28
CA GLU A 196 -11.62 -9.10 -7.56
C GLU A 196 -12.96 -8.87 -6.83
N GLY A 197 -13.06 -7.86 -5.94
CA GLY A 197 -14.23 -7.61 -5.10
C GLY A 197 -14.44 -8.64 -3.98
N LYS A 198 -13.43 -9.49 -3.71
CA LYS A 198 -13.46 -10.51 -2.65
C LYS A 198 -13.34 -9.95 -1.25
N VAL A 199 -12.85 -8.74 -1.12
CA VAL A 199 -12.84 -7.95 0.11
C VAL A 199 -13.33 -6.54 -0.18
N ARG A 200 -14.12 -5.98 0.75
CA ARG A 200 -14.59 -4.59 0.70
C ARG A 200 -14.64 -4.01 2.10
N MET A 201 -14.64 -2.69 2.20
CA MET A 201 -14.90 -2.00 3.45
C MET A 201 -16.40 -1.75 3.58
N GLU A 202 -17.00 -2.18 4.69
CA GLU A 202 -18.41 -2.02 4.98
C GLU A 202 -18.63 -1.82 6.47
N GLY A 203 -19.26 -0.72 6.86
CA GLY A 203 -19.52 -0.40 8.26
C GLY A 203 -18.23 -0.32 9.11
N GLY A 204 -17.13 0.19 8.55
CA GLY A 204 -15.85 0.30 9.23
C GLY A 204 -15.13 -1.04 9.44
N LYS A 205 -15.50 -2.09 8.71
CA LYS A 205 -14.88 -3.42 8.77
C LYS A 205 -14.46 -3.90 7.39
N ALA A 206 -13.42 -4.73 7.32
CA ALA A 206 -13.12 -5.50 6.12
C ALA A 206 -14.06 -6.72 6.06
N VAL A 207 -14.88 -6.77 5.02
CA VAL A 207 -15.85 -7.85 4.81
C VAL A 207 -15.40 -8.66 3.60
N PHE A 208 -15.22 -9.97 3.81
CA PHE A 208 -14.84 -10.91 2.78
C PHE A 208 -16.05 -11.60 2.17
N ASP A 209 -15.99 -11.96 0.90
CA ASP A 209 -17.02 -12.75 0.27
C ASP A 209 -17.11 -14.14 0.93
N LYS A 210 -18.32 -14.64 1.14
CA LYS A 210 -18.56 -15.92 1.83
C LYS A 210 -17.92 -17.13 1.12
N SER A 211 -17.68 -17.05 -0.19
CA SER A 211 -16.97 -18.08 -0.95
C SER A 211 -15.51 -18.21 -0.54
N GLU A 212 -14.91 -17.16 0.03
CA GLU A 212 -13.50 -17.06 0.42
C GLU A 212 -13.25 -17.36 1.91
N SER A 213 -14.29 -17.66 2.68
CA SER A 213 -14.19 -17.88 4.15
C SER A 213 -13.30 -19.07 4.55
N LYS A 214 -12.77 -19.83 3.60
CA LYS A 214 -11.82 -20.93 3.80
C LYS A 214 -10.39 -20.60 3.33
N THR A 215 -10.15 -19.41 2.79
CA THR A 215 -8.83 -19.02 2.29
C THR A 215 -8.06 -18.31 3.41
N GLU A 216 -6.85 -18.78 3.70
CA GLU A 216 -5.98 -18.12 4.67
C GLU A 216 -5.41 -16.82 4.09
N TYR A 217 -5.79 -15.67 4.66
CA TYR A 217 -5.27 -14.35 4.31
C TYR A 217 -4.11 -13.93 5.23
N SER A 218 -3.33 -14.91 5.65
CA SER A 218 -2.14 -14.71 6.47
C SER A 218 -0.94 -15.42 5.89
N ILE A 219 0.22 -14.82 6.04
CA ILE A 219 1.50 -15.42 5.67
C ILE A 219 2.33 -15.58 6.94
N LEU A 220 2.71 -16.82 7.26
CA LEU A 220 3.63 -17.13 8.34
C LEU A 220 4.98 -17.56 7.76
N VAL A 221 6.04 -16.90 8.15
CA VAL A 221 7.42 -17.27 7.79
C VAL A 221 8.09 -17.82 9.04
N SER A 222 8.43 -19.11 9.00
CA SER A 222 9.21 -19.73 10.08
C SER A 222 10.70 -19.35 9.95
N ALA A 223 11.41 -19.30 11.08
CA ALA A 223 12.86 -19.30 11.07
C ALA A 223 13.32 -20.70 10.65
N SER A 224 14.03 -20.80 9.55
CA SER A 224 14.75 -22.01 9.12
C SER A 224 16.19 -21.95 9.60
#